data_7be61784cfb6ca82543a93a612876db7
#
_entry.id   7be61784cfb6ca82543a93a612876db7
#
_cell.length_a   1.000
_cell.length_b   1.000
_cell.length_c   1.000
_cell.angle_alpha   90.00
_cell.angle_beta   90.00
_cell.angle_gamma   90.00
#
_symmetry.space_group_name_H-M   'P 1'
#
loop_
_entity.id
_entity.type
_entity.pdbx_description
1 polymer ?
#
loop_
_entity_poly.entity_id
_entity_poly.type
_entity_poly.pdbx_seq_one_letter_code
_entity_poly.pdbx_strand_id
1 'polypeptide(L)'
;MDRIDHKRKISESLLRFSAVGYLAACAFIAVAAWYFWSQSLRSTIVIEAGPKGGFFHTTANLLQDELHRYDIPSNIIHREDTLKIIEDVNDEKSSADIGFAAQDTGDRKYPEVTAIGTIALEPLFIFYLASLDIKNLQDLKGLRLAVSPPASGTRVMAERILGEYGVNSQNTTFLPITLSESSEAIRTDSVDAAFFLLPPGNKLIQELALNPKLRILSLPQAEALASNLGFVRHVTIYEGGFDYLRNVPSQNIRLVAIPVTLIVKKDLKPAIVTVIAQFIKTHFQSATLVSQPGELLSIHEPSIAVNDHAESVLKNGLPYFYRTLPFSLAALLDHFSLYIGFIIVLASAYSSMKFPGPKVIWREIQLKWYVHKLEQLSNRVALAETSINAEDQRLIEKVQTLLNKEEARLRRVSKMVADLQARMS
;
A
#
# COMPACT_ATOMS: atom_id res chain seq x y z
N MET A 1 41.38 -22.60 43.78
CA MET A 1 40.46 -23.41 42.96
C MET A 1 39.24 -22.61 42.51
N ASP A 2 38.60 -21.83 43.34
CA ASP A 2 37.38 -21.04 43.01
C ASP A 2 37.50 -19.99 41.91
N ARG A 3 38.64 -19.32 41.75
CA ARG A 3 38.84 -18.28 40.71
C ARG A 3 38.90 -18.84 39.28
N ILE A 4 39.34 -20.10 39.15
CA ILE A 4 39.44 -20.78 37.83
C ILE A 4 38.07 -21.27 37.40
N ASP A 5 37.26 -21.78 38.32
CA ASP A 5 35.90 -22.22 38.06
C ASP A 5 34.93 -21.05 37.72
N HIS A 6 35.12 -19.91 38.37
CA HIS A 6 34.31 -18.71 38.07
C HIS A 6 34.61 -18.15 36.65
N LYS A 7 35.90 -18.07 36.28
CA LYS A 7 36.29 -17.68 34.90
C LYS A 7 35.83 -18.69 33.85
N ARG A 8 35.78 -19.98 34.18
CA ARG A 8 35.29 -21.03 33.29
C ARG A 8 33.77 -20.91 33.04
N LYS A 9 32.97 -20.68 34.09
CA LYS A 9 31.53 -20.45 33.98
C LYS A 9 31.16 -19.19 33.17
N ILE A 10 31.92 -18.08 33.37
CA ILE A 10 31.75 -16.85 32.59
C ILE A 10 32.10 -17.07 31.12
N SER A 11 33.19 -17.78 30.81
CA SER A 11 33.61 -18.14 29.46
C SER A 11 32.54 -19.02 28.75
N GLU A 12 31.97 -19.98 29.47
CA GLU A 12 30.92 -20.85 28.92
C GLU A 12 29.60 -20.14 28.63
N SER A 13 29.20 -19.18 29.49
CA SER A 13 28.00 -18.36 29.24
C SER A 13 28.19 -17.43 28.06
N LEU A 14 29.36 -16.78 27.96
CA LEU A 14 29.71 -15.88 26.85
C LEU A 14 29.79 -16.64 25.49
N LEU A 15 30.29 -17.86 25.48
CA LEU A 15 30.35 -18.72 24.30
C LEU A 15 28.96 -19.15 23.81
N ARG A 16 28.06 -19.51 24.73
CA ARG A 16 26.67 -19.82 24.39
C ARG A 16 25.95 -18.61 23.81
N PHE A 17 26.15 -17.42 24.39
CA PHE A 17 25.53 -16.19 23.89
C PHE A 17 26.01 -15.82 22.47
N SER A 18 27.32 -15.98 22.20
CA SER A 18 27.86 -15.67 20.88
C SER A 18 27.44 -16.70 19.81
N ALA A 19 27.36 -18.00 20.13
CA ALA A 19 26.85 -19.02 19.23
C ALA A 19 25.37 -18.76 18.88
N VAL A 20 24.55 -18.38 19.87
CA VAL A 20 23.15 -18.00 19.65
C VAL A 20 23.05 -16.75 18.75
N GLY A 21 23.93 -15.76 18.94
CA GLY A 21 23.99 -14.56 18.11
C GLY A 21 24.32 -14.87 16.64
N TYR A 22 25.27 -15.76 16.37
CA TYR A 22 25.58 -16.19 14.99
C TYR A 22 24.48 -17.02 14.36
N LEU A 23 23.85 -17.92 15.11
CA LEU A 23 22.70 -18.69 14.62
C LEU A 23 21.51 -17.78 14.32
N ALA A 24 21.25 -16.78 15.17
CA ALA A 24 20.20 -15.79 14.91
C ALA A 24 20.49 -14.94 13.66
N ALA A 25 21.75 -14.52 13.45
CA ALA A 25 22.17 -13.80 12.26
C ALA A 25 22.01 -14.66 10.98
N CYS A 26 22.42 -15.92 11.02
CA CYS A 26 22.24 -16.86 9.88
C CYS A 26 20.76 -17.12 9.60
N ALA A 27 19.96 -17.34 10.63
CA ALA A 27 18.51 -17.52 10.49
C ALA A 27 17.85 -16.26 9.90
N PHE A 28 18.25 -15.08 10.34
CA PHE A 28 17.76 -13.83 9.79
C PHE A 28 18.13 -13.67 8.31
N ILE A 29 19.38 -13.95 7.91
CA ILE A 29 19.80 -13.90 6.50
C ILE A 29 19.00 -14.89 5.66
N ALA A 30 18.75 -16.10 6.17
CA ALA A 30 17.95 -17.12 5.48
C ALA A 30 16.48 -16.69 5.32
N VAL A 31 15.87 -16.10 6.38
CA VAL A 31 14.51 -15.56 6.33
C VAL A 31 14.43 -14.35 5.40
N ALA A 32 15.41 -13.45 5.44
CA ALA A 32 15.48 -12.31 4.53
C ALA A 32 15.63 -12.76 3.07
N ALA A 33 16.49 -13.74 2.80
CA ALA A 33 16.66 -14.31 1.46
C ALA A 33 15.39 -15.03 0.96
N TRP A 34 14.73 -15.78 1.84
CA TRP A 34 13.45 -16.42 1.53
C TRP A 34 12.35 -15.39 1.27
N TYR A 35 12.25 -14.37 2.09
CA TYR A 35 11.29 -13.27 1.90
C TYR A 35 11.57 -12.52 0.61
N PHE A 36 12.83 -12.18 0.30
CA PHE A 36 13.22 -11.54 -0.97
C PHE A 36 12.84 -12.40 -2.16
N TRP A 37 13.11 -13.72 -2.10
CA TRP A 37 12.70 -14.68 -3.11
C TRP A 37 11.18 -14.72 -3.28
N SER A 38 10.42 -14.77 -2.20
CA SER A 38 8.94 -14.79 -2.24
C SER A 38 8.34 -13.50 -2.80
N GLN A 39 8.99 -12.36 -2.58
CA GLN A 39 8.60 -11.07 -3.14
C GLN A 39 8.95 -10.92 -4.63
N SER A 40 10.02 -11.56 -5.07
CA SER A 40 10.42 -11.57 -6.49
C SER A 40 9.48 -12.38 -7.37
N LEU A 41 8.74 -13.34 -6.80
CA LEU A 41 7.63 -14.03 -7.46
C LEU A 41 6.44 -13.07 -7.54
N ARG A 42 6.46 -12.18 -8.54
CA ARG A 42 5.47 -11.11 -8.74
C ARG A 42 4.17 -11.71 -9.27
N SER A 43 3.11 -11.64 -8.49
CA SER A 43 1.76 -11.69 -9.03
C SER A 43 1.51 -10.40 -9.82
N THR A 44 0.94 -10.50 -11.01
CA THR A 44 0.49 -9.34 -11.79
C THR A 44 -0.62 -8.62 -11.02
N ILE A 45 -0.49 -7.31 -10.81
CA ILE A 45 -1.49 -6.49 -10.13
C ILE A 45 -2.68 -6.29 -11.06
N VAL A 46 -3.88 -6.56 -10.57
CA VAL A 46 -5.12 -6.37 -11.33
C VAL A 46 -5.83 -5.10 -10.85
N ILE A 47 -6.02 -4.16 -11.79
CA ILE A 47 -6.73 -2.90 -11.58
C ILE A 47 -8.11 -3.03 -12.19
N GLU A 48 -9.18 -2.96 -11.41
CA GLU A 48 -10.53 -2.86 -11.93
C GLU A 48 -10.91 -1.40 -12.16
N ALA A 49 -11.26 -1.09 -13.40
CA ALA A 49 -11.65 0.24 -13.86
C ALA A 49 -13.08 0.23 -14.40
N GLY A 50 -13.70 1.40 -14.47
CA GLY A 50 -15.01 1.59 -15.08
C GLY A 50 -14.99 1.52 -16.61
N PRO A 51 -16.10 1.89 -17.26
CA PRO A 51 -16.24 1.91 -18.70
C PRO A 51 -15.19 2.77 -19.40
N LYS A 52 -14.84 2.40 -20.62
CA LYS A 52 -13.90 3.15 -21.45
C LYS A 52 -14.33 4.61 -21.64
N GLY A 53 -13.37 5.54 -21.51
CA GLY A 53 -13.62 6.97 -21.61
C GLY A 53 -14.08 7.64 -20.31
N GLY A 54 -14.42 6.89 -19.28
CA GLY A 54 -14.72 7.40 -17.95
C GLY A 54 -13.47 7.78 -17.15
N PHE A 55 -13.68 8.42 -16.00
CA PHE A 55 -12.59 8.87 -15.12
C PHE A 55 -11.78 7.70 -14.56
N PHE A 56 -12.43 6.62 -14.12
CA PHE A 56 -11.76 5.42 -13.59
C PHE A 56 -10.85 4.77 -14.64
N HIS A 57 -11.33 4.70 -15.91
CA HIS A 57 -10.51 4.18 -17.00
C HIS A 57 -9.24 5.02 -17.22
N THR A 58 -9.39 6.34 -17.30
CA THR A 58 -8.25 7.24 -17.51
C THR A 58 -7.25 7.16 -16.36
N THR A 59 -7.78 7.14 -15.12
CA THR A 59 -6.94 7.05 -13.91
C THR A 59 -6.25 5.68 -13.80
N ALA A 60 -6.93 4.59 -14.16
CA ALA A 60 -6.32 3.26 -14.17
C ALA A 60 -5.15 3.15 -15.15
N ASN A 61 -5.27 3.75 -16.35
CA ASN A 61 -4.16 3.78 -17.30
C ASN A 61 -2.97 4.58 -16.75
N LEU A 62 -3.20 5.76 -16.16
CA LEU A 62 -2.12 6.54 -15.52
C LEU A 62 -1.46 5.78 -14.38
N LEU A 63 -2.24 5.07 -13.56
CA LEU A 63 -1.72 4.24 -12.49
C LEU A 63 -0.93 3.04 -13.03
N GLN A 64 -1.40 2.40 -14.09
CA GLN A 64 -0.68 1.32 -14.76
C GLN A 64 0.67 1.78 -15.27
N ASP A 65 0.74 2.95 -15.93
CA ASP A 65 1.98 3.53 -16.40
C ASP A 65 2.94 3.83 -15.24
N GLU A 66 2.42 4.32 -14.11
CA GLU A 66 3.23 4.56 -12.92
C GLU A 66 3.76 3.24 -12.31
N LEU A 67 2.93 2.20 -12.19
CA LEU A 67 3.36 0.88 -11.70
C LEU A 67 4.45 0.28 -12.61
N HIS A 68 4.32 0.42 -13.93
CA HIS A 68 5.32 -0.06 -14.88
C HIS A 68 6.67 0.66 -14.74
N ARG A 69 6.72 1.94 -14.34
CA ARG A 69 7.98 2.65 -14.04
C ARG A 69 8.76 2.02 -12.89
N TYR A 70 8.07 1.31 -12.01
CA TYR A 70 8.67 0.58 -10.90
C TYR A 70 8.82 -0.93 -11.20
N ASP A 71 8.73 -1.35 -12.48
CA ASP A 71 8.75 -2.75 -12.90
C ASP A 71 7.70 -3.62 -12.22
N ILE A 72 6.54 -3.06 -11.88
CA ILE A 72 5.40 -3.78 -11.30
C ILE A 72 4.44 -4.15 -12.44
N PRO A 73 4.33 -5.44 -12.81
CA PRO A 73 3.41 -5.86 -13.86
C PRO A 73 1.98 -5.65 -13.42
N SER A 74 1.15 -5.08 -14.30
CA SER A 74 -0.26 -4.80 -13.99
C SER A 74 -1.16 -4.96 -15.22
N ASN A 75 -2.39 -5.37 -14.98
CA ASN A 75 -3.44 -5.51 -15.98
C ASN A 75 -4.68 -4.72 -15.58
N ILE A 76 -5.39 -4.13 -16.55
CA ILE A 76 -6.65 -3.43 -16.32
C ILE A 76 -7.79 -4.29 -16.79
N ILE A 77 -8.80 -4.47 -15.93
CA ILE A 77 -10.09 -5.09 -16.25
C ILE A 77 -11.16 -3.99 -16.24
N HIS A 78 -11.92 -3.90 -17.35
CA HIS A 78 -13.02 -2.95 -17.45
C HIS A 78 -14.31 -3.56 -16.97
N ARG A 79 -15.04 -2.82 -16.11
CA ARG A 79 -16.36 -3.15 -15.62
C ARG A 79 -17.37 -2.12 -16.11
N GLU A 80 -18.45 -2.58 -16.74
CA GLU A 80 -19.59 -1.71 -17.06
C GLU A 80 -20.38 -1.38 -15.79
N ASP A 81 -20.48 -2.33 -14.88
CA ASP A 81 -21.08 -2.16 -13.56
C ASP A 81 -20.01 -1.71 -12.55
N THR A 82 -19.95 -0.40 -12.30
CA THR A 82 -18.98 0.19 -11.37
C THR A 82 -19.28 -0.13 -9.91
N LEU A 83 -20.50 -0.59 -9.58
CA LEU A 83 -20.86 -0.97 -8.22
C LEU A 83 -20.18 -2.27 -7.79
N LYS A 84 -19.83 -3.12 -8.76
CA LYS A 84 -19.14 -4.38 -8.49
C LYS A 84 -17.66 -4.21 -8.17
N ILE A 85 -17.02 -3.10 -8.54
CA ILE A 85 -15.58 -2.91 -8.35
C ILE A 85 -15.19 -3.08 -6.88
N ILE A 86 -15.91 -2.43 -5.96
CA ILE A 86 -15.62 -2.57 -4.54
C ILE A 86 -15.92 -3.98 -4.01
N GLU A 87 -16.96 -4.64 -4.53
CA GLU A 87 -17.32 -6.01 -4.16
C GLU A 87 -16.24 -6.99 -4.63
N ASP A 88 -15.75 -6.84 -5.87
CA ASP A 88 -14.69 -7.68 -6.43
C ASP A 88 -13.35 -7.48 -5.69
N VAL A 89 -12.99 -6.25 -5.31
CA VAL A 89 -11.80 -6.00 -4.48
C VAL A 89 -11.96 -6.59 -3.06
N ASN A 90 -13.19 -6.61 -2.52
CA ASN A 90 -13.47 -7.18 -1.20
C ASN A 90 -13.57 -8.71 -1.20
N ASP A 91 -13.73 -9.35 -2.35
CA ASP A 91 -13.78 -10.82 -2.42
C ASP A 91 -12.35 -11.39 -2.43
N GLU A 92 -12.01 -12.18 -1.39
CA GLU A 92 -10.72 -12.87 -1.30
C GLU A 92 -10.41 -13.77 -2.51
N LYS A 93 -11.45 -14.29 -3.16
CA LYS A 93 -11.32 -15.18 -4.33
C LYS A 93 -11.17 -14.41 -5.65
N SER A 94 -11.48 -13.15 -5.67
CA SER A 94 -11.31 -12.29 -6.84
C SER A 94 -9.82 -12.00 -7.06
N SER A 95 -9.46 -11.83 -8.32
CA SER A 95 -8.12 -11.38 -8.72
C SER A 95 -7.93 -9.86 -8.63
N ALA A 96 -8.98 -9.09 -8.30
CA ALA A 96 -8.92 -7.64 -8.21
C ALA A 96 -8.08 -7.19 -7.02
N ASP A 97 -7.02 -6.43 -7.26
CA ASP A 97 -6.15 -5.90 -6.21
C ASP A 97 -6.42 -4.42 -5.93
N ILE A 98 -6.79 -3.66 -6.96
CA ILE A 98 -6.98 -2.21 -6.94
C ILE A 98 -8.30 -1.88 -7.62
N GLY A 99 -9.03 -0.91 -7.08
CA GLY A 99 -10.27 -0.43 -7.66
C GLY A 99 -10.60 1.01 -7.28
N PHE A 100 -11.80 1.42 -7.61
CA PHE A 100 -12.34 2.75 -7.34
C PHE A 100 -13.70 2.61 -6.68
N ALA A 101 -13.93 3.38 -5.61
CA ALA A 101 -15.20 3.49 -4.94
C ALA A 101 -15.75 4.92 -5.12
N ALA A 102 -16.93 5.03 -5.70
CA ALA A 102 -17.65 6.29 -5.92
C ALA A 102 -19.16 6.03 -5.86
N GLN A 103 -19.65 5.57 -4.71
CA GLN A 103 -21.03 5.13 -4.56
C GLN A 103 -21.52 5.22 -3.13
N ASP A 104 -22.83 5.14 -2.97
CA ASP A 104 -23.45 4.93 -1.66
C ASP A 104 -23.15 3.50 -1.20
N THR A 105 -22.28 3.38 -0.23
CA THR A 105 -21.92 2.09 0.40
C THR A 105 -22.93 1.71 1.49
N GLY A 106 -23.74 2.65 1.95
CA GLY A 106 -24.69 2.46 3.05
C GLY A 106 -24.04 1.91 4.29
N ASP A 107 -24.71 0.97 4.97
CA ASP A 107 -24.18 0.27 6.16
C ASP A 107 -23.29 -0.94 5.82
N ARG A 108 -22.95 -1.14 4.54
CA ARG A 108 -22.10 -2.26 4.13
C ARG A 108 -20.70 -2.10 4.65
N LYS A 109 -20.11 -3.21 5.08
CA LYS A 109 -18.71 -3.27 5.51
C LYS A 109 -17.89 -4.03 4.50
N TYR A 110 -16.71 -3.52 4.23
CA TYR A 110 -15.74 -4.11 3.31
C TYR A 110 -14.45 -4.43 4.06
N PRO A 111 -14.41 -5.56 4.82
CA PRO A 111 -13.31 -5.87 5.74
C PRO A 111 -11.98 -6.15 5.03
N GLU A 112 -12.03 -6.59 3.76
CA GLU A 112 -10.84 -6.91 2.95
C GLU A 112 -10.39 -5.76 2.07
N VAL A 113 -11.01 -4.57 2.20
CA VAL A 113 -10.67 -3.35 1.44
C VAL A 113 -10.10 -2.29 2.35
N THR A 114 -9.09 -1.57 1.86
CA THR A 114 -8.60 -0.34 2.48
C THR A 114 -8.55 0.81 1.48
N ALA A 115 -8.85 2.02 1.95
CA ALA A 115 -8.78 3.24 1.17
C ALA A 115 -7.36 3.80 1.18
N ILE A 116 -6.82 4.11 0.00
CA ILE A 116 -5.55 4.84 -0.12
C ILE A 116 -5.78 6.34 0.03
N GLY A 117 -6.78 6.88 -0.68
CA GLY A 117 -7.15 8.29 -0.60
C GLY A 117 -8.17 8.68 -1.67
N THR A 118 -8.84 9.79 -1.44
CA THR A 118 -9.75 10.39 -2.41
C THR A 118 -8.96 11.11 -3.50
N ILE A 119 -9.31 10.82 -4.75
CA ILE A 119 -8.61 11.31 -5.94
C ILE A 119 -9.42 12.33 -6.74
N ALA A 120 -10.74 12.37 -6.56
CA ALA A 120 -11.61 13.34 -7.24
C ALA A 120 -12.89 13.58 -6.44
N LEU A 121 -13.55 14.69 -6.73
CA LEU A 121 -14.97 14.89 -6.53
C LEU A 121 -15.63 14.86 -7.91
N GLU A 122 -16.62 13.99 -8.10
CA GLU A 122 -17.43 13.91 -9.31
C GLU A 122 -18.78 14.57 -9.05
N PRO A 123 -18.99 15.84 -9.50
CA PRO A 123 -20.29 16.47 -9.45
C PRO A 123 -21.27 15.77 -10.40
N LEU A 124 -22.52 15.62 -9.98
CA LEU A 124 -23.58 15.24 -10.87
C LEU A 124 -24.01 16.45 -11.70
N PHE A 125 -23.49 16.54 -12.93
CA PHE A 125 -23.92 17.54 -13.89
C PHE A 125 -25.23 17.14 -14.54
N ILE A 126 -26.19 18.05 -14.58
CA ILE A 126 -27.44 17.90 -15.29
C ILE A 126 -27.49 18.99 -16.35
N PHE A 127 -27.13 18.61 -17.58
CA PHE A 127 -27.24 19.53 -18.72
C PHE A 127 -28.64 19.45 -19.30
N TYR A 128 -29.22 20.58 -19.63
CA TYR A 128 -30.54 20.67 -20.28
C TYR A 128 -30.55 21.71 -21.39
N LEU A 129 -31.50 21.60 -22.30
CA LEU A 129 -31.66 22.52 -23.44
C LEU A 129 -32.03 23.91 -22.96
N ALA A 130 -31.28 24.94 -23.39
CA ALA A 130 -31.49 26.34 -22.99
C ALA A 130 -32.84 26.92 -23.39
N SER A 131 -33.57 26.24 -24.31
CA SER A 131 -34.94 26.55 -24.69
C SER A 131 -36.00 26.18 -23.66
N LEU A 132 -35.62 25.37 -22.66
CA LEU A 132 -36.52 24.96 -21.58
C LEU A 132 -36.35 25.83 -20.35
N ASP A 133 -37.47 26.16 -19.67
CA ASP A 133 -37.42 26.91 -18.38
C ASP A 133 -37.40 25.92 -17.22
N ILE A 134 -36.21 25.34 -16.94
CA ILE A 134 -36.00 24.42 -15.85
C ILE A 134 -35.28 25.13 -14.72
N LYS A 135 -35.88 25.15 -13.54
CA LYS A 135 -35.39 25.85 -12.32
C LYS A 135 -35.03 24.85 -11.21
N ASN A 136 -35.66 23.69 -11.20
CA ASN A 136 -35.48 22.68 -10.16
C ASN A 136 -35.65 21.27 -10.73
N LEU A 137 -35.34 20.24 -9.94
CA LEU A 137 -35.43 18.84 -10.37
C LEU A 137 -36.88 18.40 -10.68
N GLN A 138 -37.89 19.01 -10.07
CA GLN A 138 -39.29 18.66 -10.32
C GLN A 138 -39.74 19.04 -11.74
N ASP A 139 -39.12 20.06 -12.34
CA ASP A 139 -39.40 20.52 -13.69
C ASP A 139 -38.95 19.50 -14.76
N LEU A 140 -38.20 18.47 -14.35
CA LEU A 140 -37.78 17.36 -15.23
C LEU A 140 -38.87 16.30 -15.45
N LYS A 141 -40.01 16.38 -14.73
CA LYS A 141 -41.15 15.46 -14.94
C LYS A 141 -41.66 15.53 -16.36
N GLY A 142 -41.90 14.36 -16.96
CA GLY A 142 -42.43 14.22 -18.32
C GLY A 142 -41.40 14.42 -19.42
N LEU A 143 -40.17 14.79 -19.11
CA LEU A 143 -39.09 15.02 -20.07
C LEU A 143 -38.36 13.72 -20.44
N ARG A 144 -37.57 13.80 -21.53
CA ARG A 144 -36.65 12.72 -21.98
C ARG A 144 -35.28 12.94 -21.33
N LEU A 145 -34.91 12.07 -20.41
CA LEU A 145 -33.68 12.17 -19.64
C LEU A 145 -32.68 11.08 -20.02
N ALA A 146 -31.47 11.45 -20.48
CA ALA A 146 -30.37 10.51 -20.65
C ALA A 146 -29.70 10.33 -19.28
N VAL A 147 -29.82 9.14 -18.67
CA VAL A 147 -29.41 8.85 -17.29
C VAL A 147 -28.39 7.70 -17.16
N SER A 148 -27.75 7.36 -18.26
CA SER A 148 -26.78 6.25 -18.37
C SER A 148 -27.41 4.84 -18.20
N PRO A 149 -26.69 3.77 -18.57
CA PRO A 149 -27.17 2.39 -18.42
C PRO A 149 -27.40 2.02 -16.94
N PRO A 150 -28.27 1.02 -16.68
CA PRO A 150 -28.44 0.45 -15.34
C PRO A 150 -27.07 0.04 -14.72
N ALA A 151 -26.95 0.11 -13.41
CA ALA A 151 -25.73 -0.22 -12.65
C ALA A 151 -24.50 0.69 -12.91
N SER A 152 -24.62 1.73 -13.73
CA SER A 152 -23.60 2.79 -13.77
C SER A 152 -23.75 3.74 -12.57
N GLY A 153 -22.63 4.26 -12.07
CA GLY A 153 -22.65 5.25 -10.96
C GLY A 153 -23.51 6.47 -11.27
N THR A 154 -23.50 6.95 -12.53
CA THR A 154 -24.36 8.06 -12.99
C THR A 154 -25.85 7.73 -12.84
N ARG A 155 -26.25 6.52 -13.23
CA ARG A 155 -27.66 6.09 -13.16
C ARG A 155 -28.13 5.99 -11.70
N VAL A 156 -27.36 5.33 -10.87
CA VAL A 156 -27.70 5.14 -9.45
C VAL A 156 -27.81 6.48 -8.74
N MET A 157 -26.87 7.38 -8.99
CA MET A 157 -26.88 8.73 -8.41
C MET A 157 -28.06 9.57 -8.93
N ALA A 158 -28.32 9.53 -10.24
CA ALA A 158 -29.46 10.24 -10.85
C ALA A 158 -30.79 9.76 -10.26
N GLU A 159 -31.05 8.46 -10.22
CA GLU A 159 -32.29 7.89 -9.68
C GLU A 159 -32.47 8.21 -8.19
N ARG A 160 -31.38 8.14 -7.41
CA ARG A 160 -31.42 8.46 -5.99
C ARG A 160 -31.85 9.92 -5.76
N ILE A 161 -31.22 10.86 -6.48
CA ILE A 161 -31.51 12.29 -6.32
C ILE A 161 -32.88 12.64 -6.91
N LEU A 162 -33.21 12.16 -8.10
CA LEU A 162 -34.51 12.41 -8.72
C LEU A 162 -35.66 11.86 -7.88
N GLY A 163 -35.46 10.73 -7.21
CA GLY A 163 -36.41 10.11 -6.30
C GLY A 163 -36.83 11.03 -5.13
N GLU A 164 -35.88 11.79 -4.56
CA GLU A 164 -36.16 12.77 -3.49
C GLU A 164 -37.14 13.88 -3.94
N TYR A 165 -37.20 14.13 -5.26
CA TYR A 165 -38.08 15.13 -5.85
C TYR A 165 -39.33 14.53 -6.55
N GLY A 166 -39.54 13.21 -6.36
CA GLY A 166 -40.68 12.49 -6.96
C GLY A 166 -40.62 12.38 -8.49
N VAL A 167 -39.42 12.42 -9.08
CA VAL A 167 -39.12 12.18 -10.48
C VAL A 167 -38.64 10.74 -10.64
N ASN A 168 -39.32 9.92 -11.39
CA ASN A 168 -39.01 8.51 -11.57
C ASN A 168 -39.45 7.98 -12.92
N SER A 169 -39.14 6.74 -13.24
CA SER A 169 -39.47 6.08 -14.53
C SER A 169 -40.96 5.91 -14.79
N GLN A 170 -41.86 6.13 -13.82
CA GLN A 170 -43.31 6.09 -14.01
C GLN A 170 -43.85 7.39 -14.56
N ASN A 171 -43.16 8.51 -14.28
CA ASN A 171 -43.63 9.85 -14.68
C ASN A 171 -42.64 10.59 -15.61
N THR A 172 -41.54 9.96 -16.01
CA THR A 172 -40.46 10.60 -16.79
C THR A 172 -39.76 9.53 -17.64
N THR A 173 -39.39 9.87 -18.88
CA THR A 173 -38.71 8.92 -19.78
C THR A 173 -37.22 8.86 -19.50
N PHE A 174 -36.75 7.75 -18.94
CA PHE A 174 -35.33 7.49 -18.67
C PHE A 174 -34.70 6.70 -19.80
N LEU A 175 -33.74 7.29 -20.49
CA LEU A 175 -33.00 6.68 -21.60
C LEU A 175 -31.66 6.13 -21.07
N PRO A 176 -31.45 4.78 -21.12
CA PRO A 176 -30.26 4.13 -20.60
C PRO A 176 -29.12 4.09 -21.64
N ILE A 177 -28.69 5.24 -22.10
CA ILE A 177 -27.63 5.39 -23.11
C ILE A 177 -26.30 5.77 -22.49
N THR A 178 -25.19 5.41 -23.14
CA THR A 178 -23.83 5.65 -22.67
C THR A 178 -23.49 7.14 -22.55
N LEU A 179 -22.38 7.48 -21.87
CA LEU A 179 -21.92 8.87 -21.73
C LEU A 179 -21.71 9.55 -23.11
N SER A 180 -21.13 8.82 -24.06
CA SER A 180 -20.91 9.33 -25.42
C SER A 180 -22.22 9.58 -26.16
N GLU A 181 -23.15 8.61 -26.13
CA GLU A 181 -24.47 8.72 -26.72
C GLU A 181 -25.29 9.84 -26.03
N SER A 182 -25.21 9.97 -24.70
CA SER A 182 -25.88 11.04 -23.97
C SER A 182 -25.39 12.43 -24.38
N SER A 183 -24.08 12.56 -24.60
CA SER A 183 -23.46 13.81 -25.08
C SER A 183 -23.93 14.17 -26.48
N GLU A 184 -24.05 13.20 -27.39
CA GLU A 184 -24.54 13.43 -28.74
C GLU A 184 -26.06 13.72 -28.74
N ALA A 185 -26.82 12.95 -27.96
CA ALA A 185 -28.25 13.11 -27.84
C ALA A 185 -28.70 14.51 -27.34
N ILE A 186 -27.97 15.06 -26.34
CA ILE A 186 -28.27 16.40 -25.83
C ILE A 186 -27.84 17.51 -26.80
N ARG A 187 -26.79 17.29 -27.62
CA ARG A 187 -26.36 18.24 -28.65
C ARG A 187 -27.29 18.29 -29.86
N THR A 188 -27.95 17.19 -30.13
CA THR A 188 -28.88 17.03 -31.28
C THR A 188 -30.35 17.17 -30.88
N ASP A 189 -30.65 17.66 -29.67
CA ASP A 189 -31.99 17.84 -29.10
C ASP A 189 -32.84 16.52 -29.09
N SER A 190 -32.17 15.37 -29.12
CA SER A 190 -32.82 14.05 -29.02
C SER A 190 -33.28 13.72 -27.61
N VAL A 191 -32.71 14.39 -26.61
CA VAL A 191 -33.11 14.37 -25.20
C VAL A 191 -33.24 15.79 -24.66
N ASP A 192 -34.02 15.96 -23.61
CA ASP A 192 -34.31 17.26 -23.01
C ASP A 192 -33.32 17.60 -21.93
N ALA A 193 -32.81 16.58 -21.21
CA ALA A 193 -31.70 16.72 -20.28
C ALA A 193 -30.82 15.45 -20.25
N ALA A 194 -29.56 15.62 -19.86
CA ALA A 194 -28.59 14.53 -19.76
C ALA A 194 -27.76 14.64 -18.47
N PHE A 195 -27.53 13.51 -17.84
CA PHE A 195 -26.83 13.38 -16.56
C PHE A 195 -25.41 12.86 -16.77
N PHE A 196 -24.44 13.49 -16.12
CA PHE A 196 -23.02 13.13 -16.18
C PHE A 196 -22.41 13.20 -14.79
N LEU A 197 -21.87 12.10 -14.33
CA LEU A 197 -21.09 12.02 -13.10
C LEU A 197 -19.62 11.94 -13.50
N LEU A 198 -18.96 13.09 -13.54
CA LEU A 198 -17.57 13.24 -14.01
C LEU A 198 -16.90 14.43 -13.31
N PRO A 199 -15.56 14.42 -13.14
CA PRO A 199 -14.84 15.60 -12.66
C PRO A 199 -15.02 16.79 -13.59
N PRO A 200 -15.10 18.04 -13.07
CA PRO A 200 -15.32 19.23 -13.90
C PRO A 200 -14.21 19.51 -14.93
N GLY A 201 -12.98 19.00 -14.68
CA GLY A 201 -11.86 19.06 -15.63
C GLY A 201 -11.96 18.10 -16.81
N ASN A 202 -12.98 17.20 -16.85
CA ASN A 202 -13.17 16.30 -17.97
C ASN A 202 -13.53 17.08 -19.24
N LYS A 203 -12.89 16.72 -20.35
CA LYS A 203 -13.07 17.40 -21.65
C LYS A 203 -14.52 17.44 -22.10
N LEU A 204 -15.27 16.34 -21.91
CA LEU A 204 -16.70 16.27 -22.26
C LEU A 204 -17.52 17.30 -21.48
N ILE A 205 -17.29 17.44 -20.18
CA ILE A 205 -17.99 18.42 -19.32
C ILE A 205 -17.66 19.83 -19.77
N GLN A 206 -16.39 20.14 -20.05
CA GLN A 206 -16.00 21.47 -20.54
C GLN A 206 -16.64 21.82 -21.89
N GLU A 207 -16.65 20.88 -22.83
CA GLU A 207 -17.29 21.06 -24.13
C GLU A 207 -18.81 21.30 -24.02
N LEU A 208 -19.50 20.57 -23.16
CA LEU A 208 -20.93 20.76 -22.91
C LEU A 208 -21.20 22.09 -22.19
N ALA A 209 -20.39 22.45 -21.20
CA ALA A 209 -20.54 23.71 -20.47
C ALA A 209 -20.35 24.95 -21.34
N LEU A 210 -19.48 24.87 -22.33
CA LEU A 210 -19.23 25.96 -23.29
C LEU A 210 -20.24 26.02 -24.46
N ASN A 211 -21.16 25.05 -24.54
CA ASN A 211 -22.18 25.06 -25.59
C ASN A 211 -23.31 26.04 -25.24
N PRO A 212 -23.56 27.11 -26.05
CA PRO A 212 -24.57 28.13 -25.74
C PRO A 212 -26.01 27.60 -25.76
N LYS A 213 -26.27 26.45 -26.40
CA LYS A 213 -27.59 25.80 -26.45
C LYS A 213 -27.92 25.05 -25.18
N LEU A 214 -26.96 24.86 -24.28
CA LEU A 214 -27.11 24.09 -23.05
C LEU A 214 -27.01 24.97 -21.80
N ARG A 215 -27.63 24.51 -20.74
CA ARG A 215 -27.52 25.08 -19.39
C ARG A 215 -27.21 23.95 -18.41
N ILE A 216 -26.54 24.26 -17.32
CA ILE A 216 -26.33 23.34 -16.21
C ILE A 216 -27.38 23.68 -15.12
N LEU A 217 -28.13 22.68 -14.68
CA LEU A 217 -29.10 22.85 -13.61
C LEU A 217 -28.38 23.04 -12.28
N SER A 218 -28.58 24.18 -11.64
CA SER A 218 -28.13 24.42 -10.28
C SER A 218 -29.12 23.85 -9.28
N LEU A 219 -28.62 23.18 -8.23
CA LEU A 219 -29.43 22.57 -7.19
C LEU A 219 -29.44 23.48 -5.95
N PRO A 220 -30.47 24.29 -5.74
CA PRO A 220 -30.53 25.22 -4.61
C PRO A 220 -30.41 24.53 -3.24
N GLN A 221 -30.90 23.27 -3.15
CA GLN A 221 -30.88 22.45 -1.94
C GLN A 221 -29.68 21.49 -1.88
N ALA A 222 -28.58 21.72 -2.62
CA ALA A 222 -27.42 20.83 -2.66
C ALA A 222 -26.83 20.54 -1.26
N GLU A 223 -26.82 21.54 -0.37
CA GLU A 223 -26.33 21.38 1.02
C GLU A 223 -27.27 20.47 1.84
N ALA A 224 -28.57 20.63 1.72
CA ALA A 224 -29.56 19.79 2.39
C ALA A 224 -29.52 18.35 1.86
N LEU A 225 -29.39 18.17 0.53
CA LEU A 225 -29.21 16.85 -0.08
C LEU A 225 -27.93 16.16 0.43
N ALA A 226 -26.81 16.87 0.51
CA ALA A 226 -25.57 16.34 1.02
C ALA A 226 -25.69 15.90 2.49
N SER A 227 -26.35 16.70 3.31
CA SER A 227 -26.61 16.36 4.72
C SER A 227 -27.49 15.12 4.88
N ASN A 228 -28.53 14.99 4.06
CA ASN A 228 -29.49 13.90 4.20
C ASN A 228 -28.98 12.58 3.62
N LEU A 229 -28.23 12.63 2.53
CA LEU A 229 -27.73 11.43 1.84
C LEU A 229 -26.44 10.91 2.47
N GLY A 230 -25.61 11.76 3.09
CA GLY A 230 -24.40 11.38 3.83
C GLY A 230 -23.20 10.95 2.98
N PHE A 231 -23.42 10.32 1.82
CA PHE A 231 -22.37 9.82 0.92
C PHE A 231 -21.96 10.85 -0.16
N VAL A 232 -22.69 11.94 -0.32
CA VAL A 232 -22.38 13.03 -1.26
C VAL A 232 -21.95 14.30 -0.52
N ARG A 233 -21.28 15.18 -1.25
CA ARG A 233 -20.88 16.52 -0.79
C ARG A 233 -21.52 17.58 -1.65
N HIS A 234 -21.88 18.71 -1.07
CA HIS A 234 -22.24 19.88 -1.86
C HIS A 234 -20.96 20.53 -2.41
N VAL A 235 -21.01 20.97 -3.64
CA VAL A 235 -19.92 21.69 -4.31
C VAL A 235 -20.48 22.86 -5.10
N THR A 236 -19.67 23.88 -5.32
CA THR A 236 -20.05 25.06 -6.10
C THR A 236 -19.05 25.29 -7.21
N ILE A 237 -19.51 25.35 -8.45
CA ILE A 237 -18.75 25.90 -9.56
C ILE A 237 -19.06 27.39 -9.59
N TYR A 238 -18.03 28.18 -9.34
CA TYR A 238 -18.17 29.63 -9.30
C TYR A 238 -18.36 30.23 -10.69
N GLU A 239 -18.99 31.39 -10.73
CA GLU A 239 -19.15 32.21 -11.93
C GLU A 239 -17.82 32.33 -12.67
N GLY A 240 -17.83 32.16 -14.00
CA GLY A 240 -16.65 32.17 -14.85
C GLY A 240 -15.76 30.94 -14.75
N GLY A 241 -16.08 29.92 -13.91
CA GLY A 241 -15.18 28.81 -13.59
C GLY A 241 -14.76 27.94 -14.80
N PHE A 242 -15.57 27.82 -15.84
CA PHE A 242 -15.18 27.13 -17.08
C PHE A 242 -14.49 28.06 -18.09
N ASP A 243 -14.91 29.33 -18.15
CA ASP A 243 -14.32 30.34 -19.05
C ASP A 243 -14.52 31.74 -18.47
N TYR A 244 -13.42 32.36 -18.04
CA TYR A 244 -13.45 33.72 -17.47
C TYR A 244 -13.83 34.79 -18.48
N LEU A 245 -13.41 34.64 -19.76
CA LEU A 245 -13.65 35.66 -20.78
C LEU A 245 -15.11 35.68 -21.24
N ARG A 246 -15.72 34.50 -21.33
CA ARG A 246 -17.12 34.34 -21.72
C ARG A 246 -18.08 34.36 -20.54
N ASN A 247 -17.54 34.44 -19.32
CA ASN A 247 -18.26 34.33 -18.06
C ASN A 247 -19.15 33.07 -18.01
N VAL A 248 -18.54 31.89 -18.21
CA VAL A 248 -19.23 30.60 -18.16
C VAL A 248 -18.78 29.83 -16.90
N PRO A 249 -19.73 29.45 -16.02
CA PRO A 249 -21.16 29.82 -16.01
C PRO A 249 -21.34 31.31 -15.64
N SER A 250 -22.47 31.91 -16.03
CA SER A 250 -22.79 33.31 -15.75
C SER A 250 -23.27 33.55 -14.31
N GLN A 251 -23.36 32.54 -13.49
CA GLN A 251 -23.70 32.58 -12.07
C GLN A 251 -23.17 31.29 -11.39
N ASN A 252 -23.07 31.35 -10.06
CA ASN A 252 -22.64 30.18 -9.29
C ASN A 252 -23.62 29.03 -9.47
N ILE A 253 -23.07 27.81 -9.76
CA ILE A 253 -23.83 26.57 -9.91
C ILE A 253 -23.56 25.69 -8.69
N ARG A 254 -24.60 25.38 -7.92
CA ARG A 254 -24.55 24.47 -6.78
C ARG A 254 -24.87 23.05 -7.26
N LEU A 255 -24.04 22.11 -6.91
CA LEU A 255 -24.17 20.71 -7.30
C LEU A 255 -23.94 19.80 -6.08
N VAL A 256 -24.34 18.55 -6.20
CA VAL A 256 -23.86 17.49 -5.31
C VAL A 256 -22.79 16.67 -6.03
N ALA A 257 -21.77 16.25 -5.31
CA ALA A 257 -20.65 15.50 -5.84
C ALA A 257 -20.41 14.26 -4.99
N ILE A 258 -19.96 13.18 -5.62
CA ILE A 258 -19.52 11.99 -4.92
C ILE A 258 -17.99 11.95 -4.87
N PRO A 259 -17.39 11.62 -3.71
CA PRO A 259 -15.95 11.39 -3.63
C PRO A 259 -15.57 10.10 -4.37
N VAL A 260 -14.53 10.17 -5.18
CA VAL A 260 -13.90 8.99 -5.78
C VAL A 260 -12.69 8.61 -4.95
N THR A 261 -12.76 7.46 -4.31
CA THR A 261 -11.69 6.92 -3.47
C THR A 261 -10.98 5.78 -4.19
N LEU A 262 -9.66 5.83 -4.26
CA LEU A 262 -8.85 4.71 -4.73
C LEU A 262 -8.72 3.71 -3.59
N ILE A 263 -9.14 2.47 -3.86
CA ILE A 263 -9.21 1.38 -2.91
C ILE A 263 -8.30 0.24 -3.32
N VAL A 264 -7.82 -0.50 -2.33
CA VAL A 264 -6.96 -1.66 -2.56
C VAL A 264 -7.35 -2.81 -1.63
N LYS A 265 -6.99 -4.02 -2.03
CA LYS A 265 -7.08 -5.18 -1.17
C LYS A 265 -6.22 -4.98 0.08
N LYS A 266 -6.72 -5.35 1.25
CA LYS A 266 -6.09 -5.10 2.55
C LYS A 266 -4.70 -5.71 2.69
N ASP A 267 -4.47 -6.85 2.06
CA ASP A 267 -3.20 -7.58 2.06
C ASP A 267 -2.23 -7.15 0.94
N LEU A 268 -2.59 -6.11 0.17
CA LEU A 268 -1.70 -5.56 -0.85
C LEU A 268 -0.37 -5.11 -0.22
N LYS A 269 0.73 -5.50 -0.85
CA LYS A 269 2.09 -5.26 -0.34
C LYS A 269 2.34 -3.77 -0.04
N PRO A 270 2.89 -3.41 1.15
CA PRO A 270 3.16 -2.03 1.53
C PRO A 270 3.99 -1.24 0.50
N ALA A 271 4.94 -1.89 -0.17
CA ALA A 271 5.72 -1.27 -1.23
C ALA A 271 4.86 -0.80 -2.41
N ILE A 272 3.85 -1.57 -2.82
CA ILE A 272 2.90 -1.19 -3.89
C ILE A 272 1.99 -0.07 -3.39
N VAL A 273 1.51 -0.15 -2.16
CA VAL A 273 0.74 0.92 -1.50
C VAL A 273 1.53 2.24 -1.49
N THR A 274 2.85 2.19 -1.24
CA THR A 274 3.74 3.37 -1.32
C THR A 274 3.72 4.01 -2.71
N VAL A 275 3.82 3.21 -3.78
CA VAL A 275 3.77 3.72 -5.16
C VAL A 275 2.41 4.36 -5.45
N ILE A 276 1.31 3.70 -5.05
CA ILE A 276 -0.05 4.22 -5.27
C ILE A 276 -0.28 5.51 -4.48
N ALA A 277 0.15 5.58 -3.23
CA ALA A 277 0.04 6.80 -2.42
C ALA A 277 0.85 7.96 -3.02
N GLN A 278 2.07 7.68 -3.51
CA GLN A 278 2.88 8.67 -4.22
C GLN A 278 2.22 9.11 -5.53
N PHE A 279 1.63 8.20 -6.28
CA PHE A 279 0.85 8.51 -7.48
C PHE A 279 -0.29 9.49 -7.17
N ILE A 280 -1.08 9.23 -6.12
CA ILE A 280 -2.15 10.15 -5.68
C ILE A 280 -1.55 11.52 -5.34
N LYS A 281 -0.48 11.54 -4.57
CA LYS A 281 0.18 12.77 -4.15
C LYS A 281 0.69 13.59 -5.34
N THR A 282 1.17 12.95 -6.38
CA THR A 282 1.73 13.63 -7.55
C THR A 282 0.64 14.16 -8.48
N HIS A 283 -0.46 13.42 -8.66
CA HIS A 283 -1.44 13.72 -9.72
C HIS A 283 -2.72 14.40 -9.20
N PHE A 284 -3.07 14.26 -7.91
CA PHE A 284 -4.38 14.68 -7.39
C PHE A 284 -4.31 15.69 -6.23
N GLN A 285 -3.17 16.35 -6.02
CA GLN A 285 -3.05 17.41 -5.01
C GLN A 285 -3.39 18.80 -5.50
N SER A 286 -3.47 19.01 -6.81
CA SER A 286 -3.76 20.31 -7.39
C SER A 286 -5.20 20.72 -7.14
N ALA A 287 -5.45 22.05 -7.08
CA ALA A 287 -6.80 22.57 -7.06
C ALA A 287 -7.59 22.15 -8.30
N THR A 288 -8.89 21.93 -8.10
CA THR A 288 -9.86 21.73 -9.18
C THR A 288 -10.93 22.83 -9.11
N LEU A 289 -11.91 22.82 -10.02
CA LEU A 289 -13.03 23.76 -9.94
C LEU A 289 -13.91 23.55 -8.69
N VAL A 290 -13.77 22.43 -7.99
CA VAL A 290 -14.62 22.03 -6.85
C VAL A 290 -13.84 21.59 -5.61
N SER A 291 -12.52 21.72 -5.62
CA SER A 291 -11.68 21.40 -4.45
C SER A 291 -10.44 22.29 -4.37
N GLN A 292 -10.03 22.59 -3.14
CA GLN A 292 -8.79 23.31 -2.86
C GLN A 292 -7.58 22.39 -2.97
N PRO A 293 -6.34 22.93 -3.10
CA PRO A 293 -5.14 22.12 -3.13
C PRO A 293 -5.01 21.25 -1.87
N GLY A 294 -4.85 19.96 -2.03
CA GLY A 294 -4.70 19.00 -0.93
C GLY A 294 -6.00 18.63 -0.20
N GLU A 295 -7.12 19.28 -0.48
CA GLU A 295 -8.41 19.02 0.18
C GLU A 295 -8.88 17.59 -0.01
N LEU A 296 -8.71 17.02 -1.20
CA LEU A 296 -9.13 15.64 -1.52
C LEU A 296 -8.53 14.61 -0.57
N LEU A 297 -7.29 14.83 -0.11
CA LEU A 297 -6.61 13.89 0.79
C LEU A 297 -7.21 13.85 2.20
N SER A 298 -7.99 14.85 2.57
CA SER A 298 -8.71 14.91 3.87
C SER A 298 -10.09 14.25 3.82
N ILE A 299 -10.57 13.88 2.63
CA ILE A 299 -11.87 13.27 2.43
C ILE A 299 -11.73 11.75 2.58
N HIS A 300 -12.44 11.18 3.53
CA HIS A 300 -12.46 9.74 3.77
C HIS A 300 -13.85 9.19 3.55
N GLU A 301 -13.92 7.98 3.01
CA GLU A 301 -15.15 7.20 2.91
C GLU A 301 -15.43 6.51 4.25
N PRO A 302 -16.53 6.82 4.96
CA PRO A 302 -16.75 6.32 6.32
C PRO A 302 -16.85 4.80 6.44
N SER A 303 -17.25 4.11 5.38
CA SER A 303 -17.47 2.66 5.37
C SER A 303 -16.22 1.85 5.03
N ILE A 304 -15.12 2.51 4.62
CA ILE A 304 -13.88 1.86 4.21
C ILE A 304 -12.75 2.30 5.14
N ALA A 305 -12.06 1.33 5.74
CA ALA A 305 -10.91 1.61 6.60
C ALA A 305 -9.77 2.28 5.81
N VAL A 306 -9.16 3.30 6.37
CA VAL A 306 -7.98 3.96 5.76
C VAL A 306 -6.78 3.02 5.89
N ASN A 307 -5.96 2.96 4.85
CA ASN A 307 -4.70 2.23 4.89
C ASN A 307 -3.64 3.06 5.63
N ASP A 308 -3.22 2.60 6.81
CA ASP A 308 -2.26 3.31 7.68
C ASP A 308 -0.94 3.64 6.98
N HIS A 309 -0.45 2.72 6.14
CA HIS A 309 0.79 2.92 5.40
C HIS A 309 0.63 4.02 4.34
N ALA A 310 -0.48 4.01 3.59
CA ALA A 310 -0.81 5.06 2.64
C ALA A 310 -0.96 6.42 3.32
N GLU A 311 -1.67 6.48 4.44
CA GLU A 311 -1.85 7.71 5.21
C GLU A 311 -0.51 8.30 5.64
N SER A 312 0.41 7.46 6.11
CA SER A 312 1.77 7.89 6.46
C SER A 312 2.51 8.48 5.26
N VAL A 313 2.44 7.85 4.08
CA VAL A 313 3.09 8.36 2.85
C VAL A 313 2.46 9.66 2.38
N LEU A 314 1.13 9.77 2.41
CA LEU A 314 0.41 10.98 2.00
C LEU A 314 0.74 12.17 2.92
N LYS A 315 0.83 11.96 4.23
CA LYS A 315 1.15 13.01 5.21
C LYS A 315 2.64 13.37 5.21
N ASN A 316 3.52 12.38 5.31
CA ASN A 316 4.95 12.57 5.57
C ASN A 316 5.81 12.52 4.28
N GLY A 317 5.23 12.09 3.15
CA GLY A 317 5.95 11.83 1.90
C GLY A 317 6.61 10.46 1.88
N LEU A 318 7.34 10.18 0.79
CA LEU A 318 8.04 8.92 0.60
C LEU A 318 9.01 8.63 1.74
N PRO A 319 9.06 7.40 2.27
CA PRO A 319 10.09 6.97 3.21
C PRO A 319 11.50 7.18 2.64
N TYR A 320 12.49 7.35 3.53
CA TYR A 320 13.86 7.71 3.15
C TYR A 320 14.46 6.79 2.08
N PHE A 321 14.29 5.49 2.21
CA PHE A 321 14.85 4.51 1.29
C PHE A 321 14.30 4.64 -0.14
N TYR A 322 13.01 4.96 -0.31
CA TYR A 322 12.37 5.15 -1.62
C TYR A 322 12.82 6.41 -2.36
N ARG A 323 13.49 7.34 -1.65
CA ARG A 323 14.05 8.56 -2.25
C ARG A 323 15.45 8.37 -2.80
N THR A 324 16.19 7.38 -2.29
CA THR A 324 17.65 7.26 -2.48
C THR A 324 18.08 5.96 -3.14
N LEU A 325 17.25 4.92 -3.12
CA LEU A 325 17.57 3.58 -3.59
C LEU A 325 16.60 3.13 -4.68
N PRO A 326 17.01 2.17 -5.53
CA PRO A 326 16.10 1.49 -6.44
C PRO A 326 14.93 0.85 -5.67
N PHE A 327 13.74 0.85 -6.29
CA PHE A 327 12.48 0.45 -5.64
C PHE A 327 12.56 -0.91 -4.94
N SER A 328 13.10 -1.94 -5.60
CA SER A 328 13.20 -3.29 -5.04
C SER A 328 14.06 -3.34 -3.76
N LEU A 329 15.15 -2.57 -3.73
CA LEU A 329 16.03 -2.48 -2.57
C LEU A 329 15.41 -1.62 -1.46
N ALA A 330 14.74 -0.53 -1.82
CA ALA A 330 14.01 0.32 -0.88
C ALA A 330 12.90 -0.47 -0.18
N ALA A 331 12.10 -1.21 -0.93
CA ALA A 331 11.03 -2.07 -0.41
C ALA A 331 11.56 -3.14 0.57
N LEU A 332 12.71 -3.74 0.25
CA LEU A 332 13.38 -4.71 1.12
C LEU A 332 13.80 -4.04 2.45
N LEU A 333 14.49 -2.93 2.37
CA LEU A 333 15.02 -2.23 3.55
C LEU A 333 13.90 -1.65 4.42
N ASP A 334 12.84 -1.14 3.82
CA ASP A 334 11.68 -0.61 4.53
C ASP A 334 10.99 -1.72 5.33
N HIS A 335 10.72 -2.86 4.69
CA HIS A 335 10.12 -4.02 5.34
C HIS A 335 10.97 -4.55 6.51
N PHE A 336 12.30 -4.57 6.37
CA PHE A 336 13.22 -5.07 7.39
C PHE A 336 13.78 -4.00 8.33
N SER A 337 13.35 -2.75 8.23
CA SER A 337 13.92 -1.61 8.98
C SER A 337 13.98 -1.84 10.50
N LEU A 338 12.90 -2.37 11.09
CA LEU A 338 12.86 -2.70 12.52
C LEU A 338 13.86 -3.81 12.89
N TYR A 339 13.96 -4.86 12.07
CA TYR A 339 14.88 -5.98 12.30
C TYR A 339 16.32 -5.56 12.13
N ILE A 340 16.62 -4.70 11.13
CA ILE A 340 17.95 -4.12 10.92
C ILE A 340 18.34 -3.27 12.13
N GLY A 341 17.44 -2.43 12.63
CA GLY A 341 17.65 -1.65 13.85
C GLY A 341 17.98 -2.53 15.06
N PHE A 342 17.20 -3.58 15.27
CA PHE A 342 17.43 -4.54 16.35
C PHE A 342 18.80 -5.26 16.22
N ILE A 343 19.20 -5.66 15.01
CA ILE A 343 20.51 -6.28 14.76
C ILE A 343 21.65 -5.31 15.04
N ILE A 344 21.51 -4.03 14.65
CA ILE A 344 22.53 -3.00 14.94
C ILE A 344 22.71 -2.83 16.45
N VAL A 345 21.61 -2.79 17.20
CA VAL A 345 21.65 -2.72 18.69
C VAL A 345 22.32 -3.95 19.27
N LEU A 346 21.97 -5.15 18.82
CA LEU A 346 22.61 -6.39 19.27
C LEU A 346 24.09 -6.45 18.92
N ALA A 347 24.47 -6.03 17.70
CA ALA A 347 25.86 -5.99 17.25
C ALA A 347 26.66 -4.97 18.08
N SER A 348 26.07 -3.82 18.41
CA SER A 348 26.69 -2.81 19.27
C SER A 348 26.87 -3.30 20.69
N ALA A 349 25.87 -3.95 21.28
CA ALA A 349 25.97 -4.59 22.60
C ALA A 349 27.04 -5.70 22.58
N TYR A 350 27.06 -6.53 21.53
CA TYR A 350 28.06 -7.57 21.34
C TYR A 350 29.48 -6.99 21.30
N SER A 351 29.73 -5.94 20.53
CA SER A 351 31.04 -5.30 20.42
C SER A 351 31.49 -4.69 21.73
N SER A 352 30.56 -4.12 22.50
CA SER A 352 30.84 -3.50 23.82
C SER A 352 31.19 -4.54 24.89
N MET A 353 30.66 -5.75 24.78
CA MET A 353 30.90 -6.83 25.76
C MET A 353 32.20 -7.63 25.53
N LYS A 354 33.06 -7.25 24.55
CA LYS A 354 34.30 -7.93 24.19
C LYS A 354 34.14 -9.45 24.01
N PHE A 355 33.08 -9.85 23.30
CA PHE A 355 32.86 -11.27 23.02
C PHE A 355 34.00 -11.91 22.23
N PRO A 356 34.31 -13.19 22.47
CA PRO A 356 35.33 -13.91 21.73
C PRO A 356 34.95 -14.06 20.26
N GLY A 357 35.88 -13.84 19.35
CA GLY A 357 35.65 -13.94 17.90
C GLY A 357 35.25 -15.36 17.46
N PRO A 358 34.66 -15.50 16.24
CA PRO A 358 34.14 -16.77 15.75
C PRO A 358 35.16 -17.92 15.76
N LYS A 359 36.42 -17.62 15.49
CA LYS A 359 37.52 -18.62 15.56
C LYS A 359 37.74 -19.18 16.98
N VAL A 360 37.52 -18.36 18.00
CA VAL A 360 37.66 -18.81 19.39
C VAL A 360 36.50 -19.70 19.79
N ILE A 361 35.28 -19.32 19.35
CA ILE A 361 34.05 -20.08 19.60
C ILE A 361 34.12 -21.46 18.93
N TRP A 362 34.48 -21.49 17.64
CA TRP A 362 34.59 -22.73 16.88
C TRP A 362 35.59 -23.68 17.54
N ARG A 363 36.71 -23.18 18.01
CA ARG A 363 37.76 -23.95 18.70
C ARG A 363 37.26 -24.52 20.04
N GLU A 364 36.50 -23.76 20.81
CA GLU A 364 35.91 -24.25 22.06
C GLU A 364 34.85 -25.33 21.84
N ILE A 365 34.05 -25.20 20.78
CA ILE A 365 33.09 -26.23 20.37
C ILE A 365 33.82 -27.52 19.97
N GLN A 366 34.91 -27.42 19.19
CA GLN A 366 35.71 -28.55 18.84
C GLN A 366 36.33 -29.23 20.06
N LEU A 367 36.90 -28.48 21.00
CA LEU A 367 37.48 -29.01 22.25
C LEU A 367 36.42 -29.75 23.07
N LYS A 368 35.24 -29.21 23.25
CA LYS A 368 34.13 -29.87 23.97
C LYS A 368 33.72 -31.17 23.31
N TRP A 369 33.62 -31.16 21.98
CA TRP A 369 33.30 -32.36 21.23
C TRP A 369 34.36 -33.45 21.40
N TYR A 370 35.65 -33.09 21.37
CA TYR A 370 36.75 -34.03 21.62
C TYR A 370 36.77 -34.54 23.07
N VAL A 371 36.54 -33.71 24.04
CA VAL A 371 36.43 -34.11 25.46
C VAL A 371 35.30 -35.11 25.66
N HIS A 372 34.13 -34.85 25.10
CA HIS A 372 32.99 -35.77 25.16
C HIS A 372 33.29 -37.12 24.51
N LYS A 373 33.96 -37.16 23.36
CA LYS A 373 34.40 -38.39 22.71
C LYS A 373 35.45 -39.16 23.53
N LEU A 374 36.37 -38.46 24.18
CA LEU A 374 37.34 -39.08 25.06
C LEU A 374 36.71 -39.67 26.32
N GLU A 375 35.71 -39.00 26.91
CA GLU A 375 34.90 -39.52 28.01
C GLU A 375 34.17 -40.82 27.63
N GLN A 376 33.57 -40.86 26.44
CA GLN A 376 32.92 -42.04 25.91
C GLN A 376 33.94 -43.21 25.70
N LEU A 377 35.12 -42.88 25.20
CA LEU A 377 36.18 -43.84 25.02
C LEU A 377 36.69 -44.38 26.39
N SER A 378 36.94 -43.51 27.34
CA SER A 378 37.33 -43.85 28.71
C SER A 378 36.36 -44.79 29.38
N ASN A 379 35.03 -44.50 29.24
CA ASN A 379 34.00 -45.37 29.80
C ASN A 379 33.92 -46.76 29.11
N ARG A 380 34.13 -46.83 27.79
CA ARG A 380 34.22 -48.09 27.06
C ARG A 380 35.39 -48.97 27.48
N VAL A 381 36.57 -48.33 27.65
CA VAL A 381 37.79 -49.02 28.11
C VAL A 381 37.66 -49.48 29.55
N ALA A 382 37.05 -48.67 30.44
CA ALA A 382 36.82 -49.02 31.85
C ALA A 382 35.85 -50.19 32.03
N LEU A 383 34.89 -50.38 31.11
CA LEU A 383 33.93 -51.51 31.08
C LEU A 383 34.52 -52.80 30.45
N ALA A 384 35.82 -52.82 30.07
CA ALA A 384 36.51 -53.93 29.41
C ALA A 384 35.83 -54.50 28.13
N GLU A 385 35.02 -53.71 27.47
CA GLU A 385 34.18 -54.14 26.34
C GLU A 385 34.92 -54.07 24.98
N THR A 386 36.03 -53.30 24.87
CA THR A 386 36.76 -53.18 23.58
C THR A 386 38.23 -52.71 23.74
N SER A 387 39.14 -53.24 22.93
CA SER A 387 40.49 -52.69 22.77
C SER A 387 40.49 -51.38 21.96
N ILE A 388 41.41 -50.47 22.29
CA ILE A 388 41.63 -49.20 21.56
C ILE A 388 41.90 -49.49 20.08
N ASN A 389 41.08 -49.05 19.19
CA ASN A 389 41.24 -49.22 17.75
C ASN A 389 42.03 -48.06 17.10
N ALA A 390 42.35 -48.18 15.81
CA ALA A 390 43.15 -47.20 15.08
C ALA A 390 42.46 -45.81 14.97
N GLU A 391 41.11 -45.74 15.04
CA GLU A 391 40.35 -44.47 15.08
C GLU A 391 40.48 -43.78 16.45
N ASP A 392 40.43 -44.56 17.51
CA ASP A 392 40.59 -44.04 18.89
C ASP A 392 42.00 -43.51 19.09
N GLN A 393 43.02 -44.17 18.53
CA GLN A 393 44.41 -43.66 18.56
C GLN A 393 44.55 -42.32 17.81
N ARG A 394 43.95 -42.18 16.63
CA ARG A 394 43.95 -40.93 15.86
C ARG A 394 43.21 -39.80 16.60
N LEU A 395 42.16 -40.09 17.35
CA LEU A 395 41.45 -39.13 18.18
C LEU A 395 42.37 -38.59 19.31
N ILE A 396 43.04 -39.49 20.01
CA ILE A 396 44.03 -39.17 21.10
C ILE A 396 45.13 -38.29 20.55
N GLU A 397 45.75 -38.65 19.43
CA GLU A 397 46.82 -37.91 18.77
C GLU A 397 46.40 -36.49 18.35
N LYS A 398 45.19 -36.33 17.79
CA LYS A 398 44.63 -35.03 17.44
C LYS A 398 44.42 -34.15 18.66
N VAL A 399 43.89 -34.67 19.76
CA VAL A 399 43.70 -33.90 21.00
C VAL A 399 45.02 -33.50 21.58
N GLN A 400 46.01 -34.38 21.56
CA GLN A 400 47.36 -34.09 22.08
C GLN A 400 48.06 -33.00 21.27
N THR A 401 47.87 -32.98 19.96
CA THR A 401 48.41 -31.94 19.08
C THR A 401 47.76 -30.57 19.38
N LEU A 402 46.44 -30.56 19.66
CA LEU A 402 45.72 -29.34 20.04
C LEU A 402 46.17 -28.81 21.44
N LEU A 403 46.34 -29.68 22.42
CA LEU A 403 46.82 -29.34 23.75
C LEU A 403 48.25 -28.78 23.72
N ASN A 404 49.17 -29.41 22.97
CA ASN A 404 50.54 -28.92 22.81
C ASN A 404 50.60 -27.53 22.16
N LYS A 405 49.68 -27.24 21.24
CA LYS A 405 49.56 -25.94 20.57
C LYS A 405 49.08 -24.87 21.52
N GLU A 406 48.21 -25.20 22.46
CA GLU A 406 47.72 -24.30 23.51
C GLU A 406 48.79 -24.03 24.58
N GLU A 407 49.48 -25.08 24.99
CA GLU A 407 50.58 -24.96 25.98
C GLU A 407 51.71 -24.08 25.44
N ALA A 408 52.07 -24.23 24.18
CA ALA A 408 53.07 -23.39 23.51
C ALA A 408 52.60 -21.92 23.43
N ARG A 409 51.31 -21.67 23.25
CA ARG A 409 50.71 -20.31 23.23
C ARG A 409 50.68 -19.68 24.62
N LEU A 410 50.33 -20.45 25.66
CA LEU A 410 50.35 -19.99 27.04
C LEU A 410 51.76 -19.65 27.52
N ARG A 411 52.76 -20.48 27.16
CA ARG A 411 54.20 -20.22 27.44
C ARG A 411 54.68 -18.93 26.75
N ARG A 412 54.24 -18.65 25.50
CA ARG A 412 54.58 -17.43 24.76
C ARG A 412 53.97 -16.20 25.42
N VAL A 413 52.72 -16.24 25.87
CA VAL A 413 52.05 -15.14 26.60
C VAL A 413 52.70 -14.93 27.96
N SER A 414 53.03 -15.98 28.70
CA SER A 414 53.76 -15.88 29.99
C SER A 414 55.12 -15.21 29.82
N LYS A 415 55.87 -15.53 28.75
CA LYS A 415 57.13 -14.90 28.42
C LYS A 415 56.99 -13.43 28.10
N MET A 416 55.95 -13.04 27.32
CA MET A 416 55.64 -11.62 27.03
C MET A 416 55.26 -10.83 28.27
N VAL A 417 54.54 -11.42 29.22
CA VAL A 417 54.18 -10.78 30.50
C VAL A 417 55.42 -10.58 31.36
N ALA A 418 56.30 -11.59 31.43
CA ALA A 418 57.56 -11.50 32.17
C ALA A 418 58.51 -10.41 31.59
N ASP A 419 58.61 -10.33 30.25
CA ASP A 419 59.36 -9.30 29.53
C ASP A 419 58.81 -7.87 29.78
N LEU A 420 57.49 -7.73 29.84
CA LEU A 420 56.81 -6.45 30.16
C LEU A 420 57.01 -6.07 31.62
N GLN A 421 56.94 -7.01 32.56
CA GLN A 421 57.21 -6.77 33.98
C GLN A 421 58.68 -6.36 34.24
N ALA A 422 59.61 -7.01 33.52
CA ALA A 422 61.04 -6.65 33.60
C ALA A 422 61.37 -5.25 33.01
N ARG A 423 60.49 -4.72 32.11
CA ARG A 423 60.63 -3.36 31.57
C ARG A 423 59.97 -2.29 32.44
N MET A 424 59.12 -2.69 33.37
CA MET A 424 58.42 -1.79 34.31
C MET A 424 59.11 -1.71 35.68
N SER A 425 60.07 -2.60 35.97
CA SER A 425 60.99 -2.56 37.09
C SER A 425 62.28 -1.86 36.68
#